data_da630cd5904c90e06bdafea6cc062fd2
#
_entry.id   da630cd5904c90e06bdafea6cc062fd2
#
_cell.length_a   1.000
_cell.length_b   1.000
_cell.length_c   1.000
_cell.angle_alpha   90.00
_cell.angle_beta   90.00
_cell.angle_gamma   90.00
#
_symmetry.space_group_name_H-M   'P 1'
#
loop_
_entity.id
_entity.type
_entity.pdbx_description
1 polymer ?
#
loop_
_entity_poly.entity_id
_entity_poly.type
_entity_poly.pdbx_seq_one_letter_code
_entity_poly.pdbx_strand_id
1 'polypeptide(L)'
;TREEVIREIEPYRQTDFSTLLLHLVHGDTVRYPSPYQQSSFTEAQCHPSAIYGHGTEALRALEAQGINYARVLIEGAHEMGLKVHAGLRPGGWTYYHPYADMMRSSFYEAHPEWRTIDRDGTPVARMSWAVEQVRTRMIDALMDAVALGADGAHIVFNRGLPAVLYEPPFCDLFQARHGESPQALDEADERILSLRCEILARFMAELRARLDQEQKQRRSDQRLSISVCVLGTEHDNRRYGIDIRQWAQAGLVDEVHIYRYNFGQTRTECDMPFFRTACAPHGVHISPMFSPNVDMDTCGDEAATYYDEGASGLGVWDAFTGDAVRRAQWNRLGHPGEVRQRLVQGPTERVFLPIHKIDGEVLDGAYPIFWGG
;
A
#
# COMPACT_ATOMS: atom_id res chain seq x y z
N THR A 1 -9.34 -7.83 23.10
CA THR A 1 -9.79 -6.58 23.72
C THR A 1 -9.41 -5.38 22.86
N ARG A 2 -10.05 -4.21 23.09
CA ARG A 2 -9.71 -2.95 22.41
C ARG A 2 -8.24 -2.57 22.67
N GLU A 3 -7.77 -2.74 23.88
CA GLU A 3 -6.39 -2.41 24.27
C GLU A 3 -5.34 -3.28 23.54
N GLU A 4 -5.66 -4.54 23.24
CA GLU A 4 -4.78 -5.41 22.45
C GLU A 4 -4.68 -4.93 21.01
N VAL A 5 -5.79 -4.50 20.41
CA VAL A 5 -5.78 -3.92 19.07
C VAL A 5 -4.95 -2.63 19.02
N ILE A 6 -5.08 -1.74 20.01
CA ILE A 6 -4.31 -0.48 20.07
C ILE A 6 -2.83 -0.74 20.23
N ARG A 7 -2.40 -1.81 20.95
CA ARG A 7 -0.98 -2.17 21.08
C ARG A 7 -0.29 -2.40 19.74
N GLU A 8 -1.00 -2.79 18.70
CA GLU A 8 -0.43 -2.97 17.34
C GLU A 8 0.12 -1.65 16.77
N ILE A 9 -0.50 -0.53 17.11
CA ILE A 9 -0.10 0.79 16.63
C ILE A 9 0.60 1.65 17.69
N GLU A 10 0.61 1.24 18.95
CA GLU A 10 1.29 1.97 20.04
C GLU A 10 2.76 2.31 19.74
N PRO A 11 3.54 1.45 19.04
CA PRO A 11 4.92 1.77 18.66
C PRO A 11 5.09 3.02 17.80
N TYR A 12 4.04 3.54 17.19
CA TYR A 12 4.09 4.77 16.37
C TYR A 12 3.74 6.03 17.18
N ARG A 13 3.35 5.89 18.42
CA ARG A 13 3.11 7.05 19.32
C ARG A 13 4.40 7.86 19.52
N GLN A 14 4.30 9.15 19.41
CA GLN A 14 5.44 10.07 19.59
C GLN A 14 6.62 9.78 18.62
N THR A 15 6.30 9.38 17.41
CA THR A 15 7.26 9.23 16.31
C THR A 15 6.99 10.28 15.23
N ASP A 16 7.87 10.37 14.23
CA ASP A 16 7.70 11.24 13.06
C ASP A 16 6.79 10.65 11.98
N PHE A 17 6.25 9.46 12.20
CA PHE A 17 5.21 8.93 11.33
C PHE A 17 3.98 9.84 11.41
N SER A 18 3.51 10.28 10.25
CA SER A 18 2.34 11.15 10.14
C SER A 18 1.09 10.41 9.65
N THR A 19 1.29 9.30 8.94
CA THR A 19 0.20 8.58 8.27
C THR A 19 0.44 7.08 8.33
N LEU A 20 -0.60 6.33 8.68
CA LEU A 20 -0.63 4.87 8.59
C LEU A 20 -1.43 4.45 7.34
N LEU A 21 -0.82 3.64 6.50
CA LEU A 21 -1.45 3.02 5.33
C LEU A 21 -1.92 1.62 5.74
N LEU A 22 -3.15 1.49 6.21
CA LEU A 22 -3.69 0.23 6.74
C LEU A 22 -4.34 -0.59 5.62
N HIS A 23 -3.78 -1.75 5.30
CA HIS A 23 -4.33 -2.67 4.30
C HIS A 23 -5.57 -3.39 4.85
N LEU A 24 -6.72 -2.76 4.75
CA LEU A 24 -7.99 -3.26 5.28
C LEU A 24 -8.80 -4.06 4.25
N VAL A 25 -8.55 -3.82 2.95
CA VAL A 25 -9.29 -4.44 1.84
C VAL A 25 -8.37 -5.32 1.00
N HIS A 26 -8.77 -6.56 0.80
CA HIS A 26 -8.06 -7.55 -0.02
C HIS A 26 -8.92 -7.98 -1.21
N GLY A 27 -8.57 -7.51 -2.41
CA GLY A 27 -9.42 -7.68 -3.59
C GLY A 27 -10.74 -6.94 -3.39
N ASP A 28 -11.82 -7.68 -3.18
CA ASP A 28 -13.17 -7.17 -2.97
C ASP A 28 -13.72 -7.46 -1.56
N THR A 29 -12.85 -7.88 -0.62
CA THR A 29 -13.27 -8.32 0.72
C THR A 29 -12.52 -7.61 1.84
N VAL A 30 -13.16 -7.59 3.02
CA VAL A 30 -12.62 -7.10 4.29
C VAL A 30 -12.65 -8.19 5.35
N ARG A 31 -11.94 -8.00 6.48
CA ARG A 31 -11.83 -8.97 7.57
C ARG A 31 -12.52 -8.52 8.86
N TYR A 32 -13.50 -7.65 8.76
CA TYR A 32 -14.33 -7.17 9.86
C TYR A 32 -15.82 -7.24 9.46
N PRO A 33 -16.78 -7.13 10.40
CA PRO A 33 -18.21 -7.17 10.10
C PRO A 33 -18.61 -6.13 9.06
N SER A 34 -19.01 -6.59 7.88
CA SER A 34 -19.33 -5.77 6.71
C SER A 34 -20.11 -6.60 5.67
N PRO A 35 -20.90 -5.97 4.77
CA PRO A 35 -21.43 -6.65 3.58
C PRO A 35 -20.37 -7.24 2.65
N TYR A 36 -19.10 -6.80 2.80
CA TYR A 36 -17.92 -7.27 2.05
C TYR A 36 -17.04 -8.21 2.85
N GLN A 37 -17.52 -8.70 4.00
CA GLN A 37 -16.74 -9.60 4.84
C GLN A 37 -16.40 -10.89 4.10
N GLN A 38 -15.17 -11.34 4.24
CA GLN A 38 -14.70 -12.56 3.62
C GLN A 38 -15.39 -13.79 4.25
N SER A 39 -15.95 -14.69 3.43
CA SER A 39 -16.72 -15.85 3.87
C SER A 39 -15.94 -16.80 4.78
N SER A 40 -14.63 -16.94 4.57
CA SER A 40 -13.74 -17.75 5.43
C SER A 40 -13.71 -17.27 6.89
N PHE A 41 -14.12 -16.02 7.17
CA PHE A 41 -14.27 -15.51 8.53
C PHE A 41 -15.60 -15.89 9.17
N THR A 42 -16.63 -16.17 8.37
CA THR A 42 -17.95 -16.56 8.84
C THR A 42 -18.10 -18.09 8.93
N GLU A 43 -17.33 -18.86 8.14
CA GLU A 43 -17.35 -20.31 8.16
C GLU A 43 -16.40 -20.86 9.23
N ALA A 44 -16.80 -21.97 9.86
CA ALA A 44 -16.10 -22.58 10.99
C ALA A 44 -14.74 -23.25 10.65
N GLN A 45 -14.29 -23.12 9.40
CA GLN A 45 -13.05 -23.73 8.95
C GLN A 45 -11.86 -22.83 9.23
N CYS A 46 -11.18 -23.08 10.35
CA CYS A 46 -9.87 -22.52 10.64
C CYS A 46 -8.87 -23.01 9.58
N HIS A 47 -8.12 -22.11 9.00
CA HIS A 47 -7.03 -22.44 8.10
C HIS A 47 -5.98 -23.31 8.83
N PRO A 48 -5.44 -24.38 8.21
CA PRO A 48 -4.48 -25.29 8.88
C PRO A 48 -3.12 -24.65 9.21
N SER A 49 -2.80 -23.44 8.70
CA SER A 49 -1.57 -22.76 9.11
C SER A 49 -1.79 -21.94 10.38
N ALA A 50 -0.89 -22.12 11.36
CA ALA A 50 -0.98 -21.43 12.65
C ALA A 50 -1.06 -19.90 12.52
N ILE A 51 -0.33 -19.30 11.58
CA ILE A 51 -0.28 -17.83 11.39
C ILE A 51 -1.64 -17.26 10.98
N TYR A 52 -2.33 -17.89 10.02
CA TYR A 52 -3.63 -17.41 9.53
C TYR A 52 -4.80 -17.91 10.39
N GLY A 53 -4.68 -19.10 10.98
CA GLY A 53 -5.69 -19.64 11.90
C GLY A 53 -5.83 -18.81 13.16
N HIS A 54 -4.73 -18.52 13.85
CA HIS A 54 -4.73 -17.69 15.07
C HIS A 54 -5.20 -16.26 14.81
N GLY A 55 -4.80 -15.66 13.67
CA GLY A 55 -5.30 -14.35 13.28
C GLY A 55 -6.81 -14.32 13.06
N THR A 56 -7.36 -15.36 12.42
CA THR A 56 -8.81 -15.50 12.20
C THR A 56 -9.56 -15.70 13.50
N GLU A 57 -9.06 -16.55 14.39
CA GLU A 57 -9.65 -16.76 15.70
C GLU A 57 -9.67 -15.49 16.55
N ALA A 58 -8.58 -14.73 16.57
CA ALA A 58 -8.48 -13.46 17.28
C ALA A 58 -9.51 -12.44 16.76
N LEU A 59 -9.66 -12.32 15.44
CA LEU A 59 -10.63 -11.42 14.83
C LEU A 59 -12.08 -11.84 15.14
N ARG A 60 -12.40 -13.14 15.11
CA ARG A 60 -13.71 -13.67 15.52
C ARG A 60 -14.00 -13.39 17.00
N ALA A 61 -12.99 -13.55 17.85
CA ALA A 61 -13.14 -13.26 19.28
C ALA A 61 -13.40 -11.77 19.55
N LEU A 62 -12.83 -10.86 18.76
CA LEU A 62 -13.13 -9.43 18.78
C LEU A 62 -14.55 -9.16 18.30
N GLU A 63 -14.93 -9.74 17.18
CA GLU A 63 -16.28 -9.61 16.61
C GLU A 63 -17.36 -10.08 17.58
N ALA A 64 -17.16 -11.22 18.25
CA ALA A 64 -18.06 -11.74 19.26
C ALA A 64 -18.23 -10.81 20.46
N GLN A 65 -17.28 -9.91 20.70
CA GLN A 65 -17.34 -8.86 21.72
C GLN A 65 -17.92 -7.53 21.17
N GLY A 66 -18.34 -7.50 19.90
CA GLY A 66 -18.82 -6.29 19.23
C GLY A 66 -17.68 -5.31 18.87
N ILE A 67 -16.42 -5.77 18.84
CA ILE A 67 -15.26 -4.94 18.53
C ILE A 67 -14.94 -5.05 17.03
N ASN A 68 -15.06 -3.93 16.32
CA ASN A 68 -14.54 -3.79 14.95
C ASN A 68 -13.08 -3.34 15.05
N TYR A 69 -12.13 -4.25 14.80
CA TYR A 69 -10.71 -3.97 14.94
C TYR A 69 -10.22 -2.83 14.04
N ALA A 70 -10.75 -2.74 12.81
CA ALA A 70 -10.35 -1.70 11.85
C ALA A 70 -10.76 -0.31 12.36
N ARG A 71 -11.97 -0.17 12.89
CA ARG A 71 -12.41 1.07 13.54
C ARG A 71 -11.54 1.42 14.74
N VAL A 72 -11.22 0.44 15.59
CA VAL A 72 -10.37 0.66 16.77
C VAL A 72 -8.96 1.12 16.37
N LEU A 73 -8.38 0.55 15.30
CA LEU A 73 -7.07 0.99 14.79
C LEU A 73 -7.14 2.44 14.28
N ILE A 74 -8.18 2.81 13.54
CA ILE A 74 -8.36 4.17 13.02
C ILE A 74 -8.53 5.17 14.17
N GLU A 75 -9.42 4.91 15.12
CA GLU A 75 -9.65 5.77 16.29
C GLU A 75 -8.36 5.90 17.12
N GLY A 76 -7.68 4.79 17.41
CA GLY A 76 -6.42 4.79 18.17
C GLY A 76 -5.30 5.55 17.46
N ALA A 77 -5.20 5.46 16.14
CA ALA A 77 -4.25 6.25 15.36
C ALA A 77 -4.55 7.76 15.46
N HIS A 78 -5.82 8.15 15.38
CA HIS A 78 -6.24 9.54 15.55
C HIS A 78 -5.95 10.07 16.96
N GLU A 79 -6.16 9.26 18.01
CA GLU A 79 -5.78 9.59 19.39
C GLU A 79 -4.26 9.82 19.54
N MET A 80 -3.46 9.25 18.65
CA MET A 80 -2.00 9.46 18.57
C MET A 80 -1.59 10.63 17.67
N GLY A 81 -2.53 11.30 17.01
CA GLY A 81 -2.27 12.37 16.04
C GLY A 81 -1.88 11.89 14.65
N LEU A 82 -2.06 10.61 14.35
CA LEU A 82 -1.74 10.02 13.05
C LEU A 82 -2.95 10.06 12.12
N LYS A 83 -2.72 10.28 10.84
CA LYS A 83 -3.71 10.05 9.78
C LYS A 83 -3.76 8.57 9.41
N VAL A 84 -4.90 8.13 8.86
CA VAL A 84 -5.06 6.76 8.37
C VAL A 84 -5.64 6.78 6.96
N HIS A 85 -4.97 6.12 6.03
CA HIS A 85 -5.57 5.78 4.73
C HIS A 85 -5.98 4.30 4.72
N ALA A 86 -7.23 4.03 4.40
CA ALA A 86 -7.74 2.68 4.21
C ALA A 86 -7.16 2.09 2.93
N GLY A 87 -6.41 1.01 3.04
CA GLY A 87 -5.65 0.42 1.94
C GLY A 87 -6.38 -0.72 1.25
N LEU A 88 -6.42 -0.66 -0.08
CA LEU A 88 -6.84 -1.72 -0.98
C LEU A 88 -5.62 -2.43 -1.57
N ARG A 89 -5.51 -3.74 -1.35
CA ARG A 89 -4.57 -4.63 -2.04
C ARG A 89 -5.29 -5.33 -3.21
N PRO A 90 -5.14 -4.86 -4.46
CA PRO A 90 -5.93 -5.34 -5.59
C PRO A 90 -5.73 -6.83 -5.92
N GLY A 91 -4.57 -7.40 -5.58
CA GLY A 91 -4.22 -8.80 -5.84
C GLY A 91 -4.69 -9.80 -4.78
N GLY A 92 -5.70 -9.48 -4.00
CA GLY A 92 -6.18 -10.33 -2.91
C GLY A 92 -6.58 -11.76 -3.30
N TRP A 93 -6.97 -11.99 -4.55
CA TRP A 93 -7.34 -13.33 -5.06
C TRP A 93 -6.15 -14.21 -5.46
N THR A 94 -4.94 -13.65 -5.52
CA THR A 94 -3.74 -14.35 -6.02
C THR A 94 -2.94 -14.92 -4.88
N TYR A 95 -3.36 -16.05 -4.41
CA TYR A 95 -2.58 -16.83 -3.46
C TYR A 95 -2.39 -18.27 -3.98
N TYR A 96 -1.31 -18.89 -3.54
CA TYR A 96 -1.01 -20.29 -3.82
C TYR A 96 -1.79 -21.20 -2.84
N HIS A 97 -2.01 -22.44 -3.26
CA HIS A 97 -2.62 -23.43 -2.39
C HIS A 97 -1.77 -23.64 -1.09
N PRO A 98 -2.36 -23.74 0.11
CA PRO A 98 -3.82 -23.82 0.40
C PRO A 98 -4.49 -22.46 0.63
N TYR A 99 -3.78 -21.34 0.56
CA TYR A 99 -4.30 -20.02 0.88
C TYR A 99 -5.28 -19.46 -0.15
N ALA A 100 -5.22 -19.95 -1.37
CA ALA A 100 -6.09 -19.50 -2.45
C ALA A 100 -7.57 -19.63 -2.08
N ASP A 101 -7.96 -20.77 -1.51
CA ASP A 101 -9.35 -21.05 -1.15
C ASP A 101 -9.88 -20.11 -0.04
N MET A 102 -8.99 -19.66 0.83
CA MET A 102 -9.31 -18.72 1.90
C MET A 102 -9.42 -17.27 1.42
N MET A 103 -8.64 -16.90 0.41
CA MET A 103 -8.53 -15.51 -0.06
C MET A 103 -9.50 -15.18 -1.20
N ARG A 104 -10.11 -16.19 -1.83
CA ARG A 104 -11.11 -16.00 -2.88
C ARG A 104 -12.45 -15.65 -2.28
N SER A 105 -13.11 -14.68 -2.89
CA SER A 105 -14.46 -14.28 -2.49
C SER A 105 -15.52 -15.02 -3.29
N SER A 106 -16.75 -15.04 -2.79
CA SER A 106 -17.91 -15.53 -3.54
C SER A 106 -18.12 -14.73 -4.83
N PHE A 107 -17.82 -13.45 -4.83
CA PHE A 107 -17.86 -12.59 -6.03
C PHE A 107 -16.85 -13.05 -7.08
N TYR A 108 -15.60 -13.33 -6.67
CA TYR A 108 -14.56 -13.84 -7.56
C TYR A 108 -14.94 -15.22 -8.16
N GLU A 109 -15.50 -16.12 -7.34
CA GLU A 109 -15.89 -17.46 -7.80
C GLU A 109 -17.14 -17.43 -8.68
N ALA A 110 -18.08 -16.53 -8.45
CA ALA A 110 -19.30 -16.38 -9.23
C ALA A 110 -19.07 -15.80 -10.64
N HIS A 111 -17.92 -15.12 -10.87
CA HIS A 111 -17.66 -14.39 -12.09
C HIS A 111 -16.33 -14.77 -12.77
N PRO A 112 -16.15 -16.04 -13.18
CA PRO A 112 -14.95 -16.48 -13.89
C PRO A 112 -14.75 -15.73 -15.23
N GLU A 113 -15.82 -15.26 -15.85
CA GLU A 113 -15.81 -14.50 -17.10
C GLU A 113 -15.24 -13.07 -16.96
N TRP A 114 -15.10 -12.58 -15.73
CA TRP A 114 -14.51 -11.26 -15.45
C TRP A 114 -13.03 -11.32 -15.05
N ARG A 115 -12.43 -12.49 -15.13
CA ARG A 115 -10.98 -12.66 -14.88
C ARG A 115 -10.17 -12.08 -16.01
N THR A 116 -8.98 -11.60 -15.68
CA THR A 116 -8.01 -11.21 -16.70
C THR A 116 -7.56 -12.45 -17.48
N ILE A 117 -7.26 -12.24 -18.76
CA ILE A 117 -6.84 -13.32 -19.68
C ILE A 117 -5.49 -12.91 -20.27
N ASP A 118 -4.50 -13.79 -20.18
CA ASP A 118 -3.20 -13.55 -20.77
C ASP A 118 -3.27 -13.59 -22.31
N ARG A 119 -2.23 -13.16 -22.98
CA ARG A 119 -2.14 -13.06 -24.43
C ARG A 119 -2.40 -14.39 -25.15
N ASP A 120 -2.00 -15.50 -24.53
CA ASP A 120 -2.19 -16.86 -25.05
C ASP A 120 -3.59 -17.45 -24.78
N GLY A 121 -4.47 -16.67 -24.13
CA GLY A 121 -5.81 -17.10 -23.74
C GLY A 121 -5.90 -17.77 -22.35
N THR A 122 -4.79 -17.84 -21.61
CA THR A 122 -4.77 -18.42 -20.26
C THR A 122 -5.44 -17.48 -19.24
N PRO A 123 -6.46 -17.94 -18.49
CA PRO A 123 -7.03 -17.13 -17.41
C PRO A 123 -6.02 -16.89 -16.27
N VAL A 124 -5.92 -15.66 -15.83
CA VAL A 124 -5.07 -15.24 -14.71
C VAL A 124 -5.93 -15.08 -13.45
N ALA A 125 -5.39 -15.43 -12.30
CA ALA A 125 -6.10 -15.29 -11.02
C ALA A 125 -6.19 -13.81 -10.57
N ARG A 126 -6.78 -12.98 -11.42
CA ARG A 126 -7.07 -11.54 -11.23
C ARG A 126 -8.45 -11.24 -11.80
N MET A 127 -9.14 -10.26 -11.27
CA MET A 127 -10.33 -9.72 -11.90
C MET A 127 -9.97 -8.49 -12.73
N SER A 128 -10.56 -8.39 -13.92
CA SER A 128 -10.27 -7.32 -14.86
C SER A 128 -10.90 -6.00 -14.45
N TRP A 129 -10.10 -4.95 -14.41
CA TRP A 129 -10.59 -3.59 -14.20
C TRP A 129 -11.20 -2.96 -15.46
N ALA A 130 -11.11 -3.63 -16.60
CA ALA A 130 -11.90 -3.26 -17.77
C ALA A 130 -13.41 -3.48 -17.54
N VAL A 131 -13.78 -4.37 -16.59
CA VAL A 131 -15.16 -4.65 -16.20
C VAL A 131 -15.62 -3.65 -15.15
N GLU A 132 -16.71 -2.92 -15.44
CA GLU A 132 -17.27 -1.89 -14.54
C GLU A 132 -17.70 -2.47 -13.19
N GLN A 133 -18.35 -3.63 -13.19
CA GLN A 133 -18.83 -4.29 -11.97
C GLN A 133 -17.68 -4.66 -11.02
N VAL A 134 -16.52 -5.02 -11.57
CA VAL A 134 -15.31 -5.30 -10.78
C VAL A 134 -14.81 -4.01 -10.13
N ARG A 135 -14.69 -2.92 -10.88
CA ARG A 135 -14.26 -1.62 -10.32
C ARG A 135 -15.22 -1.15 -9.24
N THR A 136 -16.53 -1.20 -9.52
CA THR A 136 -17.57 -0.81 -8.55
C THR A 136 -17.46 -1.62 -7.27
N ARG A 137 -17.34 -2.96 -7.36
CA ARG A 137 -17.23 -3.84 -6.20
C ARG A 137 -16.02 -3.52 -5.35
N MET A 138 -14.87 -3.29 -5.97
CA MET A 138 -13.63 -2.95 -5.24
C MET A 138 -13.70 -1.57 -4.59
N ILE A 139 -14.27 -0.58 -5.28
CA ILE A 139 -14.48 0.75 -4.73
C ILE A 139 -15.46 0.69 -3.56
N ASP A 140 -16.56 -0.04 -3.67
CA ASP A 140 -17.53 -0.17 -2.60
C ASP A 140 -16.95 -0.80 -1.34
N ALA A 141 -16.14 -1.86 -1.48
CA ALA A 141 -15.44 -2.47 -0.35
C ALA A 141 -14.41 -1.50 0.29
N LEU A 142 -13.73 -0.70 -0.54
CA LEU A 142 -12.80 0.32 -0.05
C LEU A 142 -13.52 1.47 0.65
N MET A 143 -14.64 1.91 0.12
CA MET A 143 -15.47 2.96 0.73
C MET A 143 -16.09 2.51 2.05
N ASP A 144 -16.44 1.23 2.19
CA ASP A 144 -16.86 0.65 3.47
C ASP A 144 -15.76 0.80 4.54
N ALA A 145 -14.50 0.54 4.18
CA ALA A 145 -13.35 0.75 5.06
C ALA A 145 -13.10 2.25 5.35
N VAL A 146 -13.23 3.13 4.36
CA VAL A 146 -13.11 4.59 4.55
C VAL A 146 -14.19 5.11 5.50
N ALA A 147 -15.43 4.60 5.40
CA ALA A 147 -16.55 4.99 6.26
C ALA A 147 -16.35 4.66 7.75
N LEU A 148 -15.34 3.84 8.10
CA LEU A 148 -14.94 3.62 9.50
C LEU A 148 -14.24 4.84 10.14
N GLY A 149 -13.92 5.86 9.35
CA GLY A 149 -13.33 7.11 9.82
C GLY A 149 -11.97 7.44 9.19
N ALA A 150 -11.45 6.67 8.23
CA ALA A 150 -10.17 6.94 7.61
C ALA A 150 -10.11 8.31 6.90
N ASP A 151 -8.92 8.92 6.85
CA ASP A 151 -8.65 10.23 6.25
C ASP A 151 -8.46 10.17 4.72
N GLY A 152 -8.45 8.97 4.18
CA GLY A 152 -8.27 8.74 2.75
C GLY A 152 -8.28 7.27 2.36
N ALA A 153 -8.05 7.03 1.08
CA ALA A 153 -7.89 5.73 0.47
C ALA A 153 -6.45 5.51 -0.01
N HIS A 154 -5.97 4.27 0.06
CA HIS A 154 -4.65 3.87 -0.43
C HIS A 154 -4.77 2.68 -1.37
N ILE A 155 -4.16 2.74 -2.57
CA ILE A 155 -4.16 1.63 -3.51
C ILE A 155 -2.76 1.08 -3.68
N VAL A 156 -2.59 -0.22 -3.40
CA VAL A 156 -1.31 -0.93 -3.44
C VAL A 156 -1.11 -1.56 -4.81
N PHE A 157 -0.87 -0.74 -5.86
CA PHE A 157 -0.74 -1.23 -7.22
C PHE A 157 0.39 -2.24 -7.38
N ASN A 158 1.54 -2.03 -6.75
CA ASN A 158 2.67 -2.96 -6.81
C ASN A 158 2.35 -4.38 -6.27
N ARG A 159 1.19 -4.59 -5.68
CA ARG A 159 0.68 -5.90 -5.20
C ARG A 159 -0.59 -6.34 -5.91
N GLY A 160 -0.99 -5.71 -7.00
CA GLY A 160 -2.24 -5.97 -7.69
C GLY A 160 -2.14 -6.14 -9.19
N LEU A 161 -0.97 -5.88 -9.75
CA LEU A 161 -0.74 -5.96 -11.19
C LEU A 161 -0.61 -7.40 -11.69
N PRO A 162 -0.99 -7.68 -12.93
CA PRO A 162 -1.70 -6.80 -13.87
C PRO A 162 -3.19 -6.65 -13.53
N ALA A 163 -3.76 -5.47 -13.76
CA ALA A 163 -5.19 -5.19 -13.58
C ALA A 163 -6.01 -5.34 -14.86
N VAL A 164 -5.36 -5.25 -16.02
CA VAL A 164 -5.92 -5.36 -17.36
C VAL A 164 -4.92 -6.08 -18.26
N LEU A 165 -5.37 -7.13 -18.95
CA LEU A 165 -4.56 -7.87 -19.93
C LEU A 165 -5.29 -7.92 -21.29
N TYR A 166 -5.69 -9.12 -21.74
CA TYR A 166 -6.30 -9.37 -23.05
C TYR A 166 -7.69 -10.01 -22.92
N GLU A 167 -8.40 -9.73 -21.86
CA GLU A 167 -9.78 -10.15 -21.66
C GLU A 167 -10.75 -9.48 -22.67
N PRO A 168 -11.91 -10.10 -22.98
CA PRO A 168 -12.83 -9.62 -24.00
C PRO A 168 -13.17 -8.12 -23.89
N PRO A 169 -13.53 -7.54 -22.73
CA PRO A 169 -13.86 -6.12 -22.66
C PRO A 169 -12.72 -5.18 -23.10
N PHE A 170 -11.46 -5.55 -22.82
CA PHE A 170 -10.30 -4.80 -23.30
C PHE A 170 -10.10 -4.99 -24.80
N CYS A 171 -10.14 -6.24 -25.29
CA CYS A 171 -9.92 -6.57 -26.71
C CYS A 171 -10.99 -5.96 -27.61
N ASP A 172 -12.26 -6.05 -27.20
CA ASP A 172 -13.39 -5.50 -27.95
C ASP A 172 -13.29 -3.97 -28.09
N LEU A 173 -12.91 -3.29 -26.99
CA LEU A 173 -12.72 -1.84 -27.01
C LEU A 173 -11.53 -1.44 -27.89
N PHE A 174 -10.43 -2.20 -27.82
CA PHE A 174 -9.26 -1.98 -28.66
C PHE A 174 -9.58 -2.18 -30.14
N GLN A 175 -10.23 -3.29 -30.49
CA GLN A 175 -10.66 -3.63 -31.85
C GLN A 175 -11.60 -2.55 -32.41
N ALA A 176 -12.56 -2.08 -31.60
CA ALA A 176 -13.49 -1.03 -32.02
C ALA A 176 -12.79 0.30 -32.35
N ARG A 177 -11.69 0.62 -31.67
CA ARG A 177 -10.93 1.86 -31.85
C ARG A 177 -9.91 1.78 -32.99
N HIS A 178 -9.23 0.64 -33.13
CA HIS A 178 -8.04 0.51 -33.97
C HIS A 178 -8.23 -0.43 -35.16
N GLY A 179 -9.34 -1.19 -35.23
CA GLY A 179 -9.66 -2.07 -36.34
C GLY A 179 -8.84 -3.38 -36.37
N GLU A 180 -8.03 -3.64 -35.37
CA GLU A 180 -7.17 -4.82 -35.27
C GLU A 180 -7.12 -5.37 -33.85
N SER A 181 -6.71 -6.64 -33.72
CA SER A 181 -6.62 -7.32 -32.42
C SER A 181 -5.36 -6.88 -31.68
N PRO A 182 -5.45 -6.55 -30.36
CA PRO A 182 -4.26 -6.22 -29.55
C PRO A 182 -3.30 -7.40 -29.41
N GLN A 183 -3.77 -8.66 -29.49
CA GLN A 183 -2.91 -9.84 -29.44
C GLN A 183 -1.95 -9.96 -30.64
N ALA A 184 -2.25 -9.28 -31.75
CA ALA A 184 -1.40 -9.28 -32.95
C ALA A 184 -0.22 -8.31 -32.85
N LEU A 185 -0.23 -7.41 -31.85
CA LEU A 185 0.74 -6.34 -31.68
C LEU A 185 1.81 -6.69 -30.65
N ASP A 186 2.87 -5.91 -30.60
CA ASP A 186 3.84 -5.95 -29.51
C ASP A 186 3.17 -5.51 -28.20
N GLU A 187 3.55 -6.11 -27.07
CA GLU A 187 3.00 -5.74 -25.76
C GLU A 187 3.33 -4.31 -25.35
N ALA A 188 4.40 -3.75 -25.88
CA ALA A 188 4.82 -2.37 -25.69
C ALA A 188 4.20 -1.39 -26.71
N ASP A 189 3.26 -1.84 -27.58
CA ASP A 189 2.56 -0.95 -28.49
C ASP A 189 1.84 0.15 -27.70
N GLU A 190 2.12 1.40 -28.02
CA GLU A 190 1.63 2.57 -27.29
C GLU A 190 0.10 2.64 -27.23
N ARG A 191 -0.61 2.07 -28.18
CA ARG A 191 -2.08 1.99 -28.19
C ARG A 191 -2.61 1.06 -27.11
N ILE A 192 -1.90 -0.06 -26.87
CA ILE A 192 -2.20 -1.00 -25.78
C ILE A 192 -1.94 -0.34 -24.43
N LEU A 193 -0.78 0.29 -24.27
CA LEU A 193 -0.39 1.00 -23.05
C LEU A 193 -1.38 2.12 -22.73
N SER A 194 -1.71 2.94 -23.72
CA SER A 194 -2.64 4.06 -23.56
C SER A 194 -4.04 3.60 -23.16
N LEU A 195 -4.56 2.52 -23.74
CA LEU A 195 -5.87 2.00 -23.37
C LEU A 195 -5.88 1.42 -21.95
N ARG A 196 -4.81 0.73 -21.53
CA ARG A 196 -4.65 0.30 -20.13
C ARG A 196 -4.63 1.51 -19.18
N CYS A 197 -3.88 2.56 -19.51
CA CYS A 197 -3.84 3.80 -18.72
C CYS A 197 -5.22 4.46 -18.61
N GLU A 198 -6.00 4.51 -19.70
CA GLU A 198 -7.36 5.05 -19.69
C GLU A 198 -8.28 4.26 -18.73
N ILE A 199 -8.20 2.93 -18.75
CA ILE A 199 -9.03 2.07 -17.88
C ILE A 199 -8.68 2.31 -16.40
N LEU A 200 -7.40 2.37 -16.05
CA LEU A 200 -6.98 2.62 -14.68
C LEU A 200 -7.28 4.07 -14.25
N ALA A 201 -7.16 5.05 -15.14
CA ALA A 201 -7.56 6.43 -14.87
C ALA A 201 -9.06 6.53 -14.58
N ARG A 202 -9.89 5.73 -15.27
CA ARG A 202 -11.33 5.64 -15.00
C ARG A 202 -11.60 5.12 -13.57
N PHE A 203 -10.93 4.06 -13.13
CA PHE A 203 -11.03 3.59 -11.75
C PHE A 203 -10.66 4.69 -10.75
N MET A 204 -9.56 5.40 -10.98
CA MET A 204 -9.13 6.49 -10.10
C MET A 204 -10.15 7.64 -10.05
N ALA A 205 -10.76 7.98 -11.20
CA ALA A 205 -11.81 9.01 -11.27
C ALA A 205 -13.10 8.57 -10.56
N GLU A 206 -13.52 7.31 -10.72
CA GLU A 206 -14.66 6.73 -10.01
C GLU A 206 -14.42 6.75 -8.50
N LEU A 207 -13.22 6.36 -8.04
CA LEU A 207 -12.84 6.41 -6.62
C LEU A 207 -12.83 7.86 -6.09
N ARG A 208 -12.25 8.80 -6.84
CA ARG A 208 -12.22 10.22 -6.43
C ARG A 208 -13.64 10.76 -6.23
N ALA A 209 -14.54 10.47 -7.18
CA ALA A 209 -15.93 10.91 -7.08
C ALA A 209 -16.64 10.35 -5.83
N ARG A 210 -16.37 9.10 -5.45
CA ARG A 210 -16.94 8.47 -4.25
C ARG A 210 -16.36 9.09 -2.96
N LEU A 211 -15.07 9.38 -2.92
CA LEU A 211 -14.44 10.07 -1.78
C LEU A 211 -14.96 11.51 -1.63
N ASP A 212 -15.14 12.23 -2.73
CA ASP A 212 -15.71 13.58 -2.71
C ASP A 212 -17.16 13.58 -2.20
N GLN A 213 -17.93 12.55 -2.54
CA GLN A 213 -19.27 12.36 -2.01
C GLN A 213 -19.25 12.07 -0.51
N GLU A 214 -18.37 11.18 -0.05
CA GLU A 214 -18.20 10.83 1.36
C GLU A 214 -17.77 12.05 2.18
N GLN A 215 -16.81 12.85 1.69
CA GLN A 215 -16.38 14.09 2.33
C GLN A 215 -17.55 15.05 2.55
N LYS A 216 -18.42 15.23 1.54
CA LYS A 216 -19.62 16.06 1.67
C LYS A 216 -20.59 15.53 2.73
N GLN A 217 -20.74 14.22 2.83
CA GLN A 217 -21.60 13.58 3.84
C GLN A 217 -21.05 13.79 5.26
N ARG A 218 -19.73 13.71 5.43
CA ARG A 218 -19.05 14.00 6.71
C ARG A 218 -19.10 15.46 7.10
N ARG A 219 -19.48 16.37 6.18
CA ARG A 219 -19.42 17.83 6.35
C ARG A 219 -18.02 18.31 6.79
N SER A 220 -16.99 17.66 6.26
CA SER A 220 -15.61 17.96 6.54
C SER A 220 -15.03 18.88 5.47
N ASP A 221 -14.33 19.94 5.88
CA ASP A 221 -13.56 20.78 4.97
C ASP A 221 -12.24 20.11 4.55
N GLN A 222 -11.83 19.06 5.27
CA GLN A 222 -10.61 18.31 4.95
C GLN A 222 -10.89 17.34 3.79
N ARG A 223 -10.09 17.49 2.72
CA ARG A 223 -10.12 16.58 1.58
C ARG A 223 -9.72 15.17 2.01
N LEU A 224 -10.53 14.18 1.66
CA LEU A 224 -10.15 12.78 1.78
C LEU A 224 -9.12 12.46 0.71
N SER A 225 -7.91 12.09 1.12
CA SER A 225 -6.76 11.89 0.24
C SER A 225 -6.86 10.57 -0.54
N ILE A 226 -6.28 10.54 -1.75
CA ILE A 226 -5.94 9.30 -2.46
C ILE A 226 -4.43 9.18 -2.47
N SER A 227 -3.92 8.13 -1.85
CA SER A 227 -2.52 7.73 -1.96
C SER A 227 -2.38 6.44 -2.76
N VAL A 228 -1.28 6.28 -3.47
CA VAL A 228 -1.02 5.09 -4.29
C VAL A 228 0.39 4.56 -4.05
N CYS A 229 0.57 3.25 -3.99
CA CYS A 229 1.88 2.61 -4.03
C CYS A 229 2.13 2.06 -5.43
N VAL A 230 3.19 2.56 -6.08
CA VAL A 230 3.49 2.34 -7.50
C VAL A 230 4.92 1.80 -7.70
N LEU A 231 5.26 1.51 -8.96
CA LEU A 231 6.57 1.01 -9.35
C LEU A 231 7.60 2.13 -9.48
N GLY A 232 8.88 1.78 -9.59
CA GLY A 232 9.99 2.72 -9.50
C GLY A 232 10.22 3.62 -10.71
N THR A 233 9.69 3.25 -11.91
CA THR A 233 9.95 3.99 -13.15
C THR A 233 8.67 4.30 -13.92
N GLU A 234 8.69 5.34 -14.79
CA GLU A 234 7.59 5.65 -15.71
C GLU A 234 7.28 4.46 -16.62
N HIS A 235 8.32 3.83 -17.17
CA HIS A 235 8.19 2.69 -18.06
C HIS A 235 7.44 1.52 -17.41
N ASP A 236 7.86 1.12 -16.20
CA ASP A 236 7.25 0.01 -15.49
C ASP A 236 5.79 0.32 -15.13
N ASN A 237 5.51 1.53 -14.69
CA ASN A 237 4.16 1.97 -14.37
C ASN A 237 3.24 1.94 -15.60
N ARG A 238 3.65 2.55 -16.70
CA ARG A 238 2.84 2.61 -17.93
C ARG A 238 2.57 1.24 -18.54
N ARG A 239 3.52 0.31 -18.44
CA ARG A 239 3.33 -1.06 -18.90
C ARG A 239 2.08 -1.72 -18.30
N TYR A 240 1.76 -1.37 -17.06
CA TYR A 240 0.60 -1.88 -16.33
C TYR A 240 -0.59 -0.92 -16.29
N GLY A 241 -0.55 0.18 -17.04
CA GLY A 241 -1.65 1.13 -17.12
C GLY A 241 -1.64 2.21 -16.04
N ILE A 242 -0.54 2.39 -15.32
CA ILE A 242 -0.38 3.43 -14.31
C ILE A 242 0.23 4.66 -14.97
N ASP A 243 -0.56 5.72 -15.16
CA ASP A 243 -0.08 7.00 -15.71
C ASP A 243 -0.11 8.09 -14.62
N ILE A 244 1.01 8.21 -13.91
CA ILE A 244 1.16 9.18 -12.80
C ILE A 244 1.02 10.61 -13.28
N ARG A 245 1.50 10.96 -14.48
CA ARG A 245 1.35 12.32 -15.04
C ARG A 245 -0.11 12.67 -15.22
N GLN A 246 -0.86 11.77 -15.86
CA GLN A 246 -2.29 11.96 -16.08
C GLN A 246 -3.06 12.07 -14.76
N TRP A 247 -2.75 11.20 -13.78
CA TRP A 247 -3.44 11.21 -12.50
C TRP A 247 -3.14 12.47 -11.70
N ALA A 248 -1.89 12.92 -11.64
CA ALA A 248 -1.50 14.15 -10.97
C ALA A 248 -2.16 15.37 -11.63
N GLN A 249 -2.09 15.50 -12.96
CA GLN A 249 -2.68 16.58 -13.69
C GLN A 249 -4.21 16.65 -13.53
N ALA A 250 -4.88 15.51 -13.46
CA ALA A 250 -6.33 15.42 -13.29
C ALA A 250 -6.79 15.50 -11.82
N GLY A 251 -5.88 15.64 -10.85
CA GLY A 251 -6.21 15.69 -9.42
C GLY A 251 -6.76 14.38 -8.86
N LEU A 252 -6.40 13.25 -9.49
CA LEU A 252 -6.86 11.91 -9.10
C LEU A 252 -6.00 11.25 -8.02
N VAL A 253 -4.86 11.85 -7.69
CA VAL A 253 -3.92 11.36 -6.68
C VAL A 253 -3.39 12.53 -5.86
N ASP A 254 -3.25 12.35 -4.56
CA ASP A 254 -2.73 13.34 -3.62
C ASP A 254 -1.32 12.95 -3.13
N GLU A 255 -1.01 11.65 -3.05
CA GLU A 255 0.27 11.13 -2.57
C GLU A 255 0.71 9.92 -3.40
N VAL A 256 1.98 9.88 -3.81
CA VAL A 256 2.59 8.77 -4.54
C VAL A 256 3.70 8.17 -3.68
N HIS A 257 3.50 6.92 -3.26
CA HIS A 257 4.49 6.11 -2.58
C HIS A 257 5.20 5.22 -3.62
N ILE A 258 6.52 5.29 -3.68
CA ILE A 258 7.32 4.57 -4.67
C ILE A 258 7.98 3.39 -3.98
N TYR A 259 7.56 2.17 -4.33
CA TYR A 259 8.17 0.96 -3.82
C TYR A 259 8.82 0.19 -4.98
N ARG A 260 10.14 0.26 -5.04
CA ARG A 260 10.96 -0.24 -6.16
C ARG A 260 11.12 -1.76 -6.22
N TYR A 261 10.42 -2.52 -5.37
CA TYR A 261 10.37 -3.96 -5.46
C TYR A 261 9.08 -4.39 -6.13
N ASN A 262 9.22 -5.07 -7.27
CA ASN A 262 8.11 -5.70 -7.96
C ASN A 262 7.92 -7.13 -7.44
N PHE A 263 6.71 -7.62 -7.61
CA PHE A 263 6.35 -8.99 -7.28
C PHE A 263 7.21 -9.98 -8.10
N GLY A 264 8.05 -10.78 -7.41
CA GLY A 264 8.89 -11.79 -8.05
C GLY A 264 10.03 -11.26 -8.92
N GLN A 265 10.30 -9.95 -8.91
CA GLN A 265 11.38 -9.34 -9.67
C GLN A 265 12.45 -8.74 -8.76
N THR A 266 13.64 -8.54 -9.33
CA THR A 266 14.71 -7.80 -8.70
C THR A 266 14.34 -6.34 -8.51
N ARG A 267 15.02 -5.68 -7.56
CA ARG A 267 14.88 -4.25 -7.26
C ARG A 267 14.98 -3.41 -8.54
N THR A 268 13.97 -2.60 -8.82
CA THR A 268 13.98 -1.61 -9.89
C THR A 268 14.56 -0.28 -9.42
N GLU A 269 15.07 0.53 -10.34
CA GLU A 269 15.46 1.90 -10.03
C GLU A 269 14.27 2.73 -9.53
N CYS A 270 14.57 3.79 -8.77
CA CYS A 270 13.60 4.83 -8.42
C CYS A 270 13.92 6.08 -9.24
N ASP A 271 13.13 6.35 -10.26
CA ASP A 271 13.29 7.52 -11.15
C ASP A 271 12.68 8.78 -10.49
N MET A 272 13.34 9.30 -9.48
CA MET A 272 12.90 10.51 -8.76
C MET A 272 12.73 11.74 -9.68
N PRO A 273 13.61 12.01 -10.67
CA PRO A 273 13.40 13.07 -11.65
C PRO A 273 12.06 12.98 -12.38
N PHE A 274 11.64 11.77 -12.79
CA PHE A 274 10.32 11.55 -13.38
C PHE A 274 9.21 11.93 -12.40
N PHE A 275 9.22 11.35 -11.18
CA PHE A 275 8.16 11.61 -10.20
C PHE A 275 8.08 13.07 -9.81
N ARG A 276 9.21 13.76 -9.61
CA ARG A 276 9.24 15.20 -9.35
C ARG A 276 8.58 16.00 -10.46
N THR A 277 8.91 15.68 -11.72
CA THR A 277 8.36 16.39 -12.88
C THR A 277 6.86 16.14 -13.05
N ALA A 278 6.40 14.90 -12.75
CA ALA A 278 5.01 14.52 -12.89
C ALA A 278 4.13 15.04 -11.73
N CYS A 279 4.64 15.09 -10.51
CA CYS A 279 3.86 15.29 -9.29
C CYS A 279 3.96 16.71 -8.73
N ALA A 280 5.18 17.29 -8.63
CA ALA A 280 5.39 18.56 -7.92
C ALA A 280 4.59 19.74 -8.51
N PRO A 281 4.41 19.90 -9.84
CA PRO A 281 3.60 20.99 -10.39
C PRO A 281 2.12 20.97 -9.97
N HIS A 282 1.64 19.81 -9.51
CA HIS A 282 0.25 19.58 -9.14
C HIS A 282 0.06 19.43 -7.62
N GLY A 283 1.12 19.66 -6.82
CA GLY A 283 1.06 19.54 -5.36
C GLY A 283 0.91 18.10 -4.84
N VAL A 284 1.22 17.09 -5.66
CA VAL A 284 1.18 15.68 -5.27
C VAL A 284 2.44 15.35 -4.47
N HIS A 285 2.28 14.80 -3.27
CA HIS A 285 3.37 14.37 -2.41
C HIS A 285 4.07 13.13 -2.94
N ILE A 286 5.40 13.10 -2.84
CA ILE A 286 6.25 12.01 -3.32
C ILE A 286 6.98 11.40 -2.14
N SER A 287 6.78 10.10 -1.90
CA SER A 287 7.36 9.38 -0.77
C SER A 287 7.97 8.05 -1.22
N PRO A 288 9.27 8.01 -1.55
CA PRO A 288 9.98 6.75 -1.75
C PRO A 288 9.91 5.89 -0.48
N MET A 289 9.76 4.57 -0.66
CA MET A 289 9.58 3.64 0.45
C MET A 289 10.78 2.73 0.63
N PHE A 290 11.14 2.52 1.88
CA PHE A 290 12.14 1.54 2.30
C PHE A 290 11.50 0.21 2.66
N SER A 291 12.23 -0.89 2.42
CA SER A 291 11.92 -2.19 3.00
C SER A 291 12.27 -2.17 4.50
N PRO A 292 11.52 -2.83 5.37
CA PRO A 292 11.86 -2.93 6.79
C PRO A 292 13.19 -3.65 7.06
N ASN A 293 13.69 -4.39 6.06
CA ASN A 293 14.94 -5.15 6.13
C ASN A 293 16.15 -4.44 5.50
N VAL A 294 16.00 -3.17 5.11
CA VAL A 294 17.12 -2.39 4.58
C VAL A 294 18.14 -2.11 5.68
N ASP A 295 19.43 -2.20 5.33
CA ASP A 295 20.52 -1.78 6.20
C ASP A 295 20.41 -0.27 6.50
N MET A 296 20.32 0.06 7.78
CA MET A 296 20.12 1.42 8.23
C MET A 296 21.35 2.31 8.01
N ASP A 297 22.55 1.73 7.91
CA ASP A 297 23.76 2.51 7.64
C ASP A 297 23.73 3.05 6.19
N THR A 298 23.16 2.29 5.24
CA THR A 298 22.98 2.74 3.85
C THR A 298 21.70 3.54 3.63
N CYS A 299 20.69 3.35 4.47
CA CYS A 299 19.39 3.99 4.35
C CYS A 299 19.46 5.52 4.50
N GLY A 300 20.38 6.02 5.34
CA GLY A 300 20.60 7.46 5.53
C GLY A 300 21.07 8.16 4.26
N ASP A 301 22.02 7.57 3.56
CA ASP A 301 22.58 8.11 2.31
C ASP A 301 21.52 8.13 1.21
N GLU A 302 20.75 7.07 1.13
CA GLU A 302 19.65 6.95 0.18
C GLU A 302 18.50 7.94 0.50
N ALA A 303 18.15 8.11 1.79
CA ALA A 303 17.17 9.08 2.23
C ALA A 303 17.56 10.52 1.87
N ALA A 304 18.83 10.89 2.09
CA ALA A 304 19.33 12.20 1.71
C ALA A 304 19.23 12.43 0.20
N THR A 305 19.61 11.44 -0.59
CA THR A 305 19.49 11.50 -2.05
C THR A 305 18.04 11.74 -2.46
N TYR A 306 17.08 11.00 -1.89
CA TYR A 306 15.67 11.21 -2.20
C TYR A 306 15.17 12.61 -1.85
N TYR A 307 15.56 13.16 -0.69
CA TYR A 307 15.20 14.52 -0.32
C TYR A 307 15.81 15.56 -1.25
N ASP A 308 17.07 15.37 -1.68
CA ASP A 308 17.74 16.28 -2.62
C ASP A 308 17.13 16.21 -4.02
N GLU A 309 16.59 15.08 -4.40
CA GLU A 309 15.87 14.87 -5.65
C GLU A 309 14.39 15.28 -5.59
N GLY A 310 13.90 15.73 -4.42
CA GLY A 310 12.57 16.34 -4.28
C GLY A 310 11.50 15.46 -3.65
N ALA A 311 11.87 14.45 -2.86
CA ALA A 311 10.91 13.71 -2.04
C ALA A 311 10.27 14.65 -1.01
N SER A 312 8.96 14.53 -0.83
CA SER A 312 8.19 15.27 0.18
C SER A 312 8.24 14.62 1.56
N GLY A 313 8.52 13.33 1.58
CA GLY A 313 8.64 12.49 2.75
C GLY A 313 9.19 11.12 2.37
N LEU A 314 9.23 10.21 3.32
CA LEU A 314 9.67 8.83 3.12
C LEU A 314 8.63 7.86 3.69
N GLY A 315 8.58 6.65 3.14
CA GLY A 315 7.73 5.59 3.64
C GLY A 315 8.53 4.36 4.08
N VAL A 316 7.93 3.54 4.93
CA VAL A 316 8.47 2.23 5.30
C VAL A 316 7.41 1.17 5.02
N TRP A 317 7.75 0.20 4.20
CA TRP A 317 6.90 -0.94 3.90
C TRP A 317 6.93 -1.93 5.07
N ASP A 318 5.78 -2.48 5.45
CA ASP A 318 5.67 -3.44 6.57
C ASP A 318 6.35 -2.94 7.87
N ALA A 319 6.18 -1.66 8.22
CA ALA A 319 6.84 -1.01 9.35
C ALA A 319 6.52 -1.65 10.72
N PHE A 320 5.41 -2.39 10.85
CA PHE A 320 5.01 -3.07 12.08
C PHE A 320 6.00 -4.16 12.52
N THR A 321 6.84 -4.68 11.64
CA THR A 321 7.81 -5.73 11.94
C THR A 321 9.08 -5.22 12.62
N GLY A 322 9.28 -3.90 12.68
CA GLY A 322 10.48 -3.30 13.24
C GLY A 322 10.54 -3.35 14.78
N ASP A 323 11.71 -3.68 15.32
CA ASP A 323 11.99 -3.50 16.74
C ASP A 323 12.11 -2.02 17.15
N ALA A 324 12.26 -1.75 18.45
CA ALA A 324 12.35 -0.38 18.97
C ALA A 324 13.55 0.40 18.41
N VAL A 325 14.70 -0.25 18.21
CA VAL A 325 15.91 0.37 17.66
C VAL A 325 15.67 0.80 16.23
N ARG A 326 15.11 -0.10 15.41
CA ARG A 326 14.79 0.18 14.00
C ARG A 326 13.75 1.30 13.87
N ARG A 327 12.71 1.32 14.71
CA ARG A 327 11.73 2.41 14.73
C ARG A 327 12.36 3.75 15.08
N ALA A 328 13.27 3.79 16.06
CA ALA A 328 14.00 4.99 16.40
C ALA A 328 14.88 5.50 15.21
N GLN A 329 15.47 4.58 14.45
CA GLN A 329 16.22 4.91 13.25
C GLN A 329 15.32 5.46 12.13
N TRP A 330 14.15 4.83 11.88
CA TRP A 330 13.18 5.34 10.90
C TRP A 330 12.67 6.73 11.28
N ASN A 331 12.45 6.97 12.56
CA ASN A 331 12.01 8.28 13.05
C ASN A 331 12.96 9.41 12.61
N ARG A 332 14.27 9.14 12.65
CA ARG A 332 15.30 10.11 12.22
C ARG A 332 15.27 10.40 10.72
N LEU A 333 14.78 9.46 9.90
CA LEU A 333 14.67 9.66 8.47
C LEU A 333 13.59 10.70 8.10
N GLY A 334 12.67 11.03 9.01
CA GLY A 334 11.69 12.09 8.86
C GLY A 334 12.26 13.50 8.92
N HIS A 335 13.55 13.67 9.29
CA HIS A 335 14.22 14.97 9.47
C HIS A 335 15.26 15.23 8.36
N PRO A 336 14.88 15.82 7.21
CA PRO A 336 15.80 16.01 6.07
C PRO A 336 17.12 16.74 6.44
N GLY A 337 17.05 17.69 7.38
CA GLY A 337 18.23 18.41 7.85
C GLY A 337 19.23 17.52 8.58
N GLU A 338 18.75 16.65 9.47
CA GLU A 338 19.59 15.70 10.22
C GLU A 338 20.18 14.64 9.30
N VAL A 339 19.36 14.13 8.35
CA VAL A 339 19.82 13.14 7.36
C VAL A 339 20.98 13.71 6.55
N ARG A 340 20.89 14.96 6.05
CA ARG A 340 21.96 15.63 5.31
C ARG A 340 23.20 15.92 6.18
N GLN A 341 23.00 16.31 7.43
CA GLN A 341 24.10 16.56 8.35
C GLN A 341 24.91 15.28 8.62
N ARG A 342 24.24 14.14 8.75
CA ARG A 342 24.89 12.83 8.91
C ARG A 342 25.78 12.47 7.72
N LEU A 343 25.36 12.76 6.49
CA LEU A 343 26.20 12.56 5.29
C LEU A 343 27.51 13.36 5.36
N VAL A 344 27.45 14.60 5.86
CA VAL A 344 28.64 15.45 5.99
C VAL A 344 29.56 14.98 7.12
N GLN A 345 29.02 14.46 8.20
CA GLN A 345 29.76 14.03 9.39
C GLN A 345 30.29 12.59 9.30
N GLY A 346 29.82 11.81 8.31
CA GLY A 346 30.12 10.38 8.20
C GLY A 346 29.33 9.49 9.20
N PRO A 347 29.56 8.18 9.16
CA PRO A 347 28.86 7.25 10.05
C PRO A 347 29.19 7.60 11.51
N THR A 348 28.16 7.68 12.34
CA THR A 348 28.31 7.89 13.77
C THR A 348 29.10 6.73 14.38
N GLU A 349 30.20 7.02 15.05
CA GLU A 349 30.97 5.99 15.75
C GLU A 349 30.05 5.28 16.75
N ARG A 350 30.06 3.95 16.70
CA ARG A 350 29.24 3.16 17.66
C ARG A 350 29.92 3.29 19.01
N VAL A 351 29.31 4.05 19.90
CA VAL A 351 29.80 4.16 21.28
C VAL A 351 29.18 3.02 22.09
N PHE A 352 30.01 2.12 22.56
CA PHE A 352 29.63 1.11 23.52
C PHE A 352 29.85 1.65 24.94
N LEU A 353 28.76 1.85 25.69
CA LEU A 353 28.87 2.20 27.11
C LEU A 353 28.86 0.89 27.90
N PRO A 354 29.91 0.59 28.65
CA PRO A 354 29.94 -0.60 29.50
C PRO A 354 28.90 -0.43 30.62
N ILE A 355 28.08 -1.44 30.77
CA ILE A 355 27.13 -1.52 31.92
C ILE A 355 27.85 -2.17 33.05
N HIS A 356 28.03 -1.43 34.17
CA HIS A 356 28.61 -1.95 35.39
C HIS A 356 27.54 -2.64 36.25
N LYS A 357 27.85 -3.81 36.73
CA LYS A 357 27.08 -4.43 37.82
C LYS A 357 27.25 -3.64 39.15
N ILE A 358 26.34 -3.87 40.08
CA ILE A 358 26.35 -3.20 41.40
C ILE A 358 27.67 -3.45 42.15
N ASP A 359 28.32 -4.59 41.92
CA ASP A 359 29.61 -5.02 42.50
C ASP A 359 30.84 -4.50 41.75
N GLY A 360 30.68 -3.65 40.74
CA GLY A 360 31.74 -3.08 39.97
C GLY A 360 32.26 -3.95 38.80
N GLU A 361 31.71 -5.14 38.59
CA GLU A 361 32.02 -5.96 37.43
C GLU A 361 31.37 -5.38 36.15
N VAL A 362 32.07 -5.44 35.05
CA VAL A 362 31.51 -5.07 33.73
C VAL A 362 30.73 -6.27 33.21
N LEU A 363 29.46 -6.03 32.78
CA LEU A 363 28.69 -7.04 32.09
C LEU A 363 29.32 -7.31 30.70
N ASP A 364 29.70 -8.55 30.45
CA ASP A 364 30.06 -9.01 29.11
C ASP A 364 28.83 -8.85 28.20
N GLY A 365 28.99 -8.02 27.17
CA GLY A 365 27.92 -7.68 26.24
C GLY A 365 27.47 -6.23 26.42
N ALA A 366 28.23 -5.31 25.87
CA ALA A 366 27.81 -3.94 25.72
C ALA A 366 26.56 -3.88 24.83
N TYR A 367 25.46 -3.37 25.34
CA TYR A 367 24.33 -3.00 24.49
C TYR A 367 24.75 -1.76 23.66
N PRO A 368 24.61 -1.80 22.32
CA PRO A 368 24.88 -0.62 21.52
C PRO A 368 23.86 0.46 21.90
N ILE A 369 24.32 1.50 22.58
CA ILE A 369 23.52 2.69 22.80
C ILE A 369 23.86 3.63 21.67
N PHE A 370 22.90 3.83 20.77
CA PHE A 370 23.03 4.80 19.69
C PHE A 370 22.76 6.20 20.24
N TRP A 371 23.82 6.91 20.61
CA TRP A 371 23.74 8.35 20.81
C TRP A 371 23.99 9.00 19.45
N GLY A 372 22.91 9.52 18.84
CA GLY A 372 23.06 10.48 17.81
C GLY A 372 22.99 11.84 18.47
N GLY A 373 24.08 12.60 18.40
CA GLY A 373 24.05 14.02 18.71
C GLY A 373 23.35 14.82 17.62
#